data_be84dd6c7aa4090816c403b7704cb9ff
#
_entry.id   be84dd6c7aa4090816c403b7704cb9ff
#
_cell.length_a   1.000
_cell.length_b   1.000
_cell.length_c   1.000
_cell.angle_alpha   90.00
_cell.angle_beta   90.00
_cell.angle_gamma   90.00
#
_symmetry.space_group_name_H-M   'P 1'
#
loop_
_entity.id
_entity.type
_entity.pdbx_description
1 polymer ?
#
loop_
_entity_poly.entity_id
_entity_poly.type
_entity_poly.pdbx_seq_one_letter_code
_entity_poly.pdbx_strand_id
1 'polypeptide(L)'
;MKRIAVGLLLAAAALAAPSVATSASAGKVAAKRDWTRVVSATPEGGFRMGNPDARVKLVEYGSLACPHCRHFEETGFKPLLQSYVRTGRVSYEFRNLLINGPDLSVSLLTRCSGTGKFFPMSQYVFATQPDWMKKIEDMSTADKAALDQMTDQQRVIRYAEIADMGPMAARFGVTPARAKQCLADPKGLKRLLDMTQAAMSAAVDHTPTFFINGKMIDAATWEGLEPQLKSALGERG
;
A
#
# COMPACT_ATOMS: atom_id res chain seq x y z
N MET A 1 25.53 -11.21 -106.77
CA MET A 1 24.38 -10.40 -106.34
C MET A 1 23.90 -10.94 -105.01
N LYS A 2 24.33 -10.38 -103.92
CA LYS A 2 23.99 -10.86 -102.51
C LYS A 2 23.03 -9.88 -101.88
N ARG A 3 21.83 -10.37 -101.54
CA ARG A 3 20.84 -9.60 -100.81
C ARG A 3 21.08 -9.75 -99.32
N ILE A 4 21.30 -8.63 -98.60
CA ILE A 4 21.46 -8.56 -97.15
C ILE A 4 20.07 -8.26 -96.56
N ALA A 5 19.56 -9.13 -95.72
CA ALA A 5 18.33 -8.92 -94.96
C ALA A 5 18.69 -8.33 -93.62
N VAL A 6 18.17 -7.15 -93.29
CA VAL A 6 18.29 -6.47 -92.01
C VAL A 6 17.16 -6.91 -91.11
N GLY A 7 17.46 -7.64 -90.04
CA GLY A 7 16.49 -8.02 -89.05
C GLY A 7 16.34 -6.94 -87.98
N LEU A 8 15.12 -6.49 -87.76
CA LEU A 8 14.73 -5.51 -86.75
C LEU A 8 14.44 -6.21 -85.41
N LEU A 9 15.28 -6.03 -84.41
CA LEU A 9 15.08 -6.52 -83.03
C LEU A 9 14.30 -5.48 -82.24
N LEU A 10 13.06 -5.79 -81.90
CA LEU A 10 12.24 -5.02 -80.96
C LEU A 10 12.63 -5.44 -79.48
N ALA A 11 13.23 -4.54 -78.80
CA ALA A 11 13.50 -4.72 -77.37
C ALA A 11 12.28 -4.21 -76.57
N ALA A 12 11.58 -5.12 -75.87
CA ALA A 12 10.49 -4.78 -74.97
C ALA A 12 11.14 -4.44 -73.53
N ALA A 13 11.06 -3.19 -73.21
CA ALA A 13 11.46 -2.74 -71.86
C ALA A 13 10.33 -2.98 -70.83
N ALA A 14 10.52 -3.93 -69.92
CA ALA A 14 9.60 -4.17 -68.83
C ALA A 14 9.84 -3.13 -67.70
N LEU A 15 8.88 -2.23 -67.51
CA LEU A 15 8.85 -1.28 -66.36
C LEU A 15 8.48 -2.04 -65.09
N ALA A 16 9.47 -2.32 -64.23
CA ALA A 16 9.26 -2.81 -62.88
C ALA A 16 8.88 -1.65 -61.94
N ALA A 17 7.62 -1.59 -61.53
CA ALA A 17 7.18 -0.65 -60.50
C ALA A 17 7.70 -1.08 -59.12
N PRO A 18 8.27 -0.17 -58.29
CA PRO A 18 8.69 -0.52 -56.93
C PRO A 18 7.45 -0.69 -56.05
N SER A 19 7.24 -1.89 -55.49
CA SER A 19 6.26 -2.15 -54.44
C SER A 19 6.72 -1.52 -53.14
N VAL A 20 6.13 -0.42 -52.74
CA VAL A 20 6.34 0.18 -51.42
C VAL A 20 5.63 -0.70 -50.40
N ALA A 21 6.38 -1.58 -49.72
CA ALA A 21 5.90 -2.31 -48.58
C ALA A 21 5.72 -1.35 -47.40
N THR A 22 4.48 -0.95 -47.14
CA THR A 22 4.11 -0.17 -45.96
C THR A 22 4.20 -1.09 -44.72
N SER A 23 5.32 -1.06 -44.05
CA SER A 23 5.47 -1.72 -42.74
C SER A 23 4.57 -1.00 -41.72
N ALA A 24 3.38 -1.53 -41.51
CA ALA A 24 2.54 -1.14 -40.38
C ALA A 24 3.25 -1.55 -39.12
N SER A 25 3.98 -0.63 -38.49
CA SER A 25 4.49 -0.77 -37.13
C SER A 25 3.28 -0.85 -36.19
N ALA A 26 2.87 -2.08 -35.84
CA ALA A 26 1.93 -2.30 -34.74
C ALA A 26 2.56 -1.76 -33.49
N GLY A 27 2.27 -0.50 -33.17
CA GLY A 27 2.67 0.13 -31.93
C GLY A 27 2.20 -0.76 -30.77
N LYS A 28 3.12 -1.41 -30.05
CA LYS A 28 2.81 -2.07 -28.79
C LYS A 28 2.15 -1.02 -27.92
N VAL A 29 0.84 -1.13 -27.69
CA VAL A 29 0.14 -0.35 -26.67
C VAL A 29 0.83 -0.70 -25.38
N ALA A 30 1.62 0.23 -24.82
CA ALA A 30 2.31 0.03 -23.57
C ALA A 30 1.27 -0.34 -22.53
N ALA A 31 1.38 -1.54 -21.96
CA ALA A 31 0.48 -2.01 -20.93
C ALA A 31 0.40 -0.96 -19.83
N LYS A 32 -0.80 -0.48 -19.52
CA LYS A 32 -1.03 0.57 -18.52
C LYS A 32 -0.44 0.09 -17.19
N ARG A 33 0.54 0.82 -16.65
CA ARG A 33 1.26 0.44 -15.43
C ARG A 33 0.28 0.23 -14.28
N ASP A 34 0.36 -0.91 -13.61
CA ASP A 34 -0.37 -1.16 -12.37
C ASP A 34 0.38 -0.51 -11.20
N TRP A 35 -0.10 0.64 -10.78
CA TRP A 35 0.54 1.43 -9.73
C TRP A 35 0.38 0.82 -8.32
N THR A 36 -0.53 -0.13 -8.10
CA THR A 36 -0.65 -0.81 -6.80
C THR A 36 0.58 -1.64 -6.44
N ARG A 37 1.44 -1.92 -7.41
CA ARG A 37 2.71 -2.63 -7.22
C ARG A 37 3.87 -1.72 -6.79
N VAL A 38 3.66 -0.42 -6.80
CA VAL A 38 4.69 0.56 -6.40
C VAL A 38 4.45 0.94 -4.96
N VAL A 39 5.31 0.47 -4.06
CA VAL A 39 5.27 0.76 -2.63
C VAL A 39 6.59 1.36 -2.19
N SER A 40 6.53 2.42 -1.39
CA SER A 40 7.71 3.11 -0.83
C SER A 40 7.45 3.53 0.62
N ALA A 41 8.50 3.58 1.43
CA ALA A 41 8.46 4.30 2.69
C ALA A 41 8.47 5.82 2.43
N THR A 42 7.84 6.58 3.30
CA THR A 42 7.80 8.05 3.22
C THR A 42 8.70 8.70 4.26
N PRO A 43 9.12 9.95 4.07
CA PRO A 43 9.91 10.69 5.06
C PRO A 43 9.20 10.80 6.42
N GLU A 44 7.87 10.92 6.40
CA GLU A 44 7.03 11.00 7.61
C GLU A 44 6.89 9.66 8.32
N GLY A 45 7.51 8.62 7.78
CA GLY A 45 7.54 7.28 8.38
C GLY A 45 6.41 6.36 7.93
N GLY A 46 5.48 6.80 7.09
CA GLY A 46 4.41 5.99 6.52
C GLY A 46 4.89 5.03 5.42
N PHE A 47 3.93 4.30 4.86
CA PHE A 47 4.11 3.52 3.64
C PHE A 47 3.11 4.00 2.59
N ARG A 48 3.62 4.35 1.41
CA ARG A 48 2.82 4.82 0.29
C ARG A 48 2.74 3.77 -0.80
N MET A 49 1.53 3.49 -1.27
CA MET A 49 1.22 2.71 -2.45
C MET A 49 0.73 3.64 -3.56
N GLY A 50 1.17 3.42 -4.79
CA GLY A 50 0.68 4.16 -5.95
C GLY A 50 1.73 5.05 -6.62
N ASN A 51 1.25 5.88 -7.55
CA ASN A 51 2.06 6.85 -8.25
C ASN A 51 2.53 7.96 -7.29
N PRO A 52 3.84 8.16 -7.09
CA PRO A 52 4.33 9.26 -6.25
C PRO A 52 3.90 10.64 -6.76
N ASP A 53 3.67 10.77 -8.07
CA ASP A 53 3.25 12.01 -8.73
C ASP A 53 1.73 12.06 -8.97
N ALA A 54 0.95 11.21 -8.27
CA ALA A 54 -0.51 11.23 -8.36
C ALA A 54 -1.06 12.62 -8.04
N ARG A 55 -2.07 13.05 -8.81
CA ARG A 55 -2.74 14.34 -8.60
C ARG A 55 -3.36 14.45 -7.20
N VAL A 56 -3.88 13.33 -6.69
CA VAL A 56 -4.47 13.25 -5.36
C VAL A 56 -3.60 12.38 -4.47
N LYS A 57 -3.22 12.92 -3.32
CA LYS A 57 -2.47 12.23 -2.27
C LYS A 57 -3.41 12.00 -1.10
N LEU A 58 -3.81 10.74 -0.94
CA LEU A 58 -4.62 10.29 0.20
C LEU A 58 -3.69 9.77 1.27
N VAL A 59 -3.81 10.31 2.48
CA VAL A 59 -3.11 9.83 3.68
C VAL A 59 -4.16 9.35 4.67
N GLU A 60 -3.98 8.15 5.21
CA GLU A 60 -4.72 7.62 6.33
C GLU A 60 -3.82 7.56 7.56
N TYR A 61 -4.24 8.22 8.63
CA TYR A 61 -3.75 7.92 9.97
C TYR A 61 -4.60 6.81 10.55
N GLY A 62 -4.03 5.63 10.67
CA GLY A 62 -4.73 4.42 11.04
C GLY A 62 -4.02 3.63 12.12
N SER A 63 -4.80 2.83 12.84
CA SER A 63 -4.33 1.87 13.84
C SER A 63 -4.70 0.46 13.41
N LEU A 64 -3.74 -0.46 13.51
CA LEU A 64 -3.98 -1.88 13.20
C LEU A 64 -4.88 -2.57 14.24
N ALA A 65 -5.09 -1.95 15.42
CA ALA A 65 -5.99 -2.41 16.46
C ALA A 65 -7.36 -1.72 16.44
N CYS A 66 -7.58 -0.73 15.54
CA CYS A 66 -8.83 0.01 15.48
C CYS A 66 -9.89 -0.75 14.65
N PRO A 67 -11.09 -1.02 15.20
CA PRO A 67 -12.16 -1.70 14.46
C PRO A 67 -12.73 -0.85 13.32
N HIS A 68 -12.70 0.49 13.42
CA HIS A 68 -13.13 1.38 12.32
C HIS A 68 -12.13 1.37 11.15
N CYS A 69 -10.82 1.28 11.42
CA CYS A 69 -9.81 1.08 10.37
C CYS A 69 -9.99 -0.27 9.67
N ARG A 70 -10.29 -1.34 10.44
CA ARG A 70 -10.65 -2.64 9.86
C ARG A 70 -11.88 -2.52 8.96
N HIS A 71 -12.91 -1.83 9.40
CA HIS A 71 -14.12 -1.63 8.59
C HIS A 71 -13.81 -0.91 7.28
N PHE A 72 -12.96 0.13 7.31
CA PHE A 72 -12.49 0.78 6.08
C PHE A 72 -11.70 -0.18 5.18
N GLU A 73 -10.82 -1.00 5.75
CA GLU A 73 -10.08 -2.02 4.98
C GLU A 73 -11.03 -3.00 4.27
N GLU A 74 -12.08 -3.45 4.96
CA GLU A 74 -13.07 -4.40 4.43
C GLU A 74 -13.95 -3.80 3.32
N THR A 75 -14.36 -2.54 3.46
CA THR A 75 -15.37 -1.90 2.58
C THR A 75 -14.76 -0.97 1.53
N GLY A 76 -13.73 -0.21 1.89
CA GLY A 76 -13.19 0.90 1.10
C GLY A 76 -11.86 0.61 0.42
N PHE A 77 -11.00 -0.22 1.01
CA PHE A 77 -9.63 -0.39 0.49
C PHE A 77 -9.60 -1.01 -0.92
N LYS A 78 -10.40 -2.05 -1.16
CA LYS A 78 -10.47 -2.69 -2.48
C LYS A 78 -10.94 -1.73 -3.58
N PRO A 79 -12.07 -1.01 -3.46
CA PRO A 79 -12.48 -0.02 -4.45
C PRO A 79 -11.46 1.13 -4.60
N LEU A 80 -10.84 1.60 -3.51
CA LEU A 80 -9.75 2.58 -3.55
C LEU A 80 -8.60 2.09 -4.45
N LEU A 81 -8.14 0.87 -4.24
CA LEU A 81 -7.05 0.31 -5.04
C LEU A 81 -7.43 0.15 -6.51
N GLN A 82 -8.60 -0.45 -6.79
CA GLN A 82 -8.98 -0.81 -8.15
C GLN A 82 -9.31 0.40 -9.02
N SER A 83 -10.03 1.36 -8.45
CA SER A 83 -10.58 2.49 -9.21
C SER A 83 -9.65 3.70 -9.23
N TYR A 84 -8.80 3.87 -8.22
CA TYR A 84 -8.03 5.11 -8.04
C TYR A 84 -6.51 4.88 -8.03
N VAL A 85 -6.00 3.99 -7.15
CA VAL A 85 -4.55 3.80 -7.00
C VAL A 85 -3.95 3.08 -8.20
N ARG A 86 -4.57 1.99 -8.67
CA ARG A 86 -4.11 1.22 -9.84
C ARG A 86 -3.91 2.10 -11.07
N THR A 87 -4.80 3.08 -11.24
CA THR A 87 -4.76 3.99 -12.39
C THR A 87 -3.69 5.07 -12.27
N GLY A 88 -3.10 5.26 -11.08
CA GLY A 88 -2.11 6.29 -10.78
C GLY A 88 -2.72 7.67 -10.52
N ARG A 89 -4.05 7.80 -10.44
CA ARG A 89 -4.73 9.07 -10.15
C ARG A 89 -4.64 9.48 -8.68
N VAL A 90 -4.60 8.48 -7.79
CA VAL A 90 -4.45 8.62 -6.34
C VAL A 90 -3.22 7.85 -5.89
N SER A 91 -2.42 8.43 -5.00
CA SER A 91 -1.50 7.68 -4.15
C SER A 91 -2.11 7.54 -2.75
N TYR A 92 -1.95 6.37 -2.16
CA TYR A 92 -2.44 6.09 -0.81
C TYR A 92 -1.26 5.86 0.13
N GLU A 93 -1.24 6.57 1.26
CA GLU A 93 -0.24 6.42 2.30
C GLU A 93 -0.91 6.06 3.63
N PHE A 94 -0.42 4.99 4.27
CA PHE A 94 -0.82 4.61 5.61
C PHE A 94 0.25 5.09 6.61
N ARG A 95 -0.19 5.84 7.62
CA ARG A 95 0.63 6.32 8.77
C ARG A 95 0.07 5.73 10.05
N ASN A 96 0.91 5.00 10.79
CA ASN A 96 0.48 4.46 12.07
C ASN A 96 0.16 5.59 13.07
N LEU A 97 -1.03 5.52 13.67
CA LEU A 97 -1.42 6.25 14.87
C LEU A 97 -1.74 5.21 15.94
N LEU A 98 -0.87 5.08 16.93
CA LEU A 98 -1.00 4.05 17.96
C LEU A 98 -2.10 4.40 18.95
N ILE A 99 -2.96 3.42 19.28
CA ILE A 99 -4.05 3.60 20.24
C ILE A 99 -3.84 2.78 21.54
N ASN A 100 -3.00 1.74 21.50
CA ASN A 100 -2.73 0.90 22.68
C ASN A 100 -1.43 0.08 22.51
N GLY A 101 -1.06 -0.68 23.55
CA GLY A 101 0.14 -1.52 23.56
C GLY A 101 0.13 -2.65 22.52
N PRO A 102 -0.95 -3.43 22.39
CA PRO A 102 -1.08 -4.43 21.33
C PRO A 102 -0.91 -3.87 19.91
N ASP A 103 -1.44 -2.67 19.64
CA ASP A 103 -1.25 -1.97 18.37
C ASP A 103 0.22 -1.68 18.08
N LEU A 104 0.96 -1.24 19.09
CA LEU A 104 2.41 -1.03 18.97
C LEU A 104 3.13 -2.32 18.56
N SER A 105 2.79 -3.44 19.20
CA SER A 105 3.40 -4.75 18.91
C SER A 105 3.15 -5.23 17.50
N VAL A 106 1.90 -5.21 17.05
CA VAL A 106 1.53 -5.63 15.70
C VAL A 106 2.05 -4.67 14.64
N SER A 107 2.12 -3.36 14.94
CA SER A 107 2.68 -2.35 14.06
C SER A 107 4.18 -2.54 13.84
N LEU A 108 4.96 -2.84 14.89
CA LEU A 108 6.39 -3.17 14.78
C LEU A 108 6.61 -4.37 13.86
N LEU A 109 5.85 -5.45 14.05
CA LEU A 109 5.97 -6.65 13.23
C LEU A 109 5.53 -6.43 11.78
N THR A 110 4.44 -5.68 11.56
CA THR A 110 3.97 -5.35 10.21
C THR A 110 5.01 -4.54 9.46
N ARG A 111 5.63 -3.57 10.09
CA ARG A 111 6.72 -2.78 9.51
C ARG A 111 7.99 -3.62 9.28
N CYS A 112 8.22 -4.62 10.12
CA CYS A 112 9.34 -5.57 10.02
C CYS A 112 9.30 -6.41 8.74
N SER A 113 8.13 -6.63 8.15
CA SER A 113 7.95 -7.35 6.88
C SER A 113 8.57 -6.61 5.68
N GLY A 114 8.92 -5.34 5.88
CA GLY A 114 9.52 -4.48 4.86
C GLY A 114 8.51 -3.88 3.89
N THR A 115 8.98 -2.92 3.09
CA THR A 115 8.16 -2.08 2.22
C THR A 115 7.24 -2.88 1.29
N GLY A 116 7.76 -3.93 0.65
CA GLY A 116 6.98 -4.71 -0.31
C GLY A 116 5.92 -5.62 0.32
N LYS A 117 5.98 -5.88 1.62
CA LYS A 117 5.06 -6.76 2.35
C LYS A 117 4.20 -6.02 3.37
N PHE A 118 4.43 -4.72 3.58
CA PHE A 118 3.68 -3.93 4.55
C PHE A 118 2.16 -4.02 4.31
N PHE A 119 1.67 -3.63 3.14
CA PHE A 119 0.24 -3.66 2.85
C PHE A 119 -0.36 -5.07 2.86
N PRO A 120 0.25 -6.10 2.21
CA PRO A 120 -0.25 -7.46 2.34
C PRO A 120 -0.35 -7.96 3.78
N MET A 121 0.62 -7.60 4.64
CA MET A 121 0.57 -7.96 6.06
C MET A 121 -0.47 -7.15 6.82
N SER A 122 -0.60 -5.84 6.57
CA SER A 122 -1.63 -4.99 7.20
C SER A 122 -3.04 -5.52 6.89
N GLN A 123 -3.31 -5.89 5.64
CA GLN A 123 -4.59 -6.50 5.24
C GLN A 123 -4.87 -7.79 6.02
N TYR A 124 -3.87 -8.65 6.16
CA TYR A 124 -4.03 -9.88 6.94
C TYR A 124 -4.27 -9.59 8.44
N VAL A 125 -3.55 -8.61 9.00
CA VAL A 125 -3.72 -8.18 10.40
C VAL A 125 -5.13 -7.65 10.63
N PHE A 126 -5.68 -6.84 9.72
CA PHE A 126 -7.07 -6.37 9.80
C PHE A 126 -8.06 -7.52 9.62
N ALA A 127 -7.87 -8.40 8.66
CA ALA A 127 -8.75 -9.55 8.42
C ALA A 127 -8.85 -10.50 9.63
N THR A 128 -7.77 -10.61 10.40
CA THR A 128 -7.69 -11.45 11.61
C THR A 128 -7.79 -10.66 12.91
N GLN A 129 -8.11 -9.36 12.83
CA GLN A 129 -8.15 -8.47 14.00
C GLN A 129 -9.05 -8.99 15.14
N PRO A 130 -10.28 -9.48 14.89
CA PRO A 130 -11.10 -10.02 15.97
C PRO A 130 -10.44 -11.18 16.72
N ASP A 131 -9.74 -12.06 16.01
CA ASP A 131 -9.13 -13.26 16.59
C ASP A 131 -7.94 -12.93 17.51
N TRP A 132 -7.02 -12.07 17.03
CA TRP A 132 -5.85 -11.73 17.84
C TRP A 132 -6.18 -10.72 18.94
N MET A 133 -7.17 -9.81 18.74
CA MET A 133 -7.66 -8.92 19.78
C MET A 133 -8.37 -9.71 20.89
N LYS A 134 -9.16 -10.71 20.54
CA LYS A 134 -9.82 -11.56 21.55
C LYS A 134 -8.83 -12.21 22.50
N LYS A 135 -7.66 -12.64 22.04
CA LYS A 135 -6.61 -13.18 22.92
C LYS A 135 -6.10 -12.16 23.93
N ILE A 136 -6.05 -10.89 23.55
CA ILE A 136 -5.67 -9.78 24.44
C ILE A 136 -6.80 -9.51 25.46
N GLU A 137 -8.06 -9.53 25.01
CA GLU A 137 -9.22 -9.31 25.90
C GLU A 137 -9.37 -10.43 26.92
N ASP A 138 -9.15 -11.68 26.49
CA ASP A 138 -9.25 -12.90 27.32
C ASP A 138 -8.07 -13.09 28.30
N MET A 139 -7.11 -12.16 28.34
CA MET A 139 -6.01 -12.25 29.31
C MET A 139 -6.50 -12.42 30.74
N SER A 140 -5.89 -13.36 31.46
CA SER A 140 -6.15 -13.57 32.88
C SER A 140 -5.79 -12.33 33.72
N THR A 141 -6.37 -12.23 34.90
CA THR A 141 -5.99 -11.19 35.90
C THR A 141 -4.50 -11.27 36.22
N ALA A 142 -3.94 -12.49 36.30
CA ALA A 142 -2.51 -12.69 36.55
C ALA A 142 -1.64 -12.16 35.42
N ASP A 143 -2.02 -12.39 34.13
CA ASP A 143 -1.30 -11.83 32.98
C ASP A 143 -1.35 -10.30 32.95
N LYS A 144 -2.50 -9.71 33.24
CA LYS A 144 -2.65 -8.25 33.35
C LYS A 144 -1.76 -7.65 34.44
N ALA A 145 -1.78 -8.27 35.61
CA ALA A 145 -0.91 -7.85 36.72
C ALA A 145 0.59 -8.02 36.41
N ALA A 146 0.96 -9.06 35.67
CA ALA A 146 2.33 -9.25 35.20
C ALA A 146 2.77 -8.15 34.24
N LEU A 147 1.89 -7.75 33.30
CA LEU A 147 2.16 -6.66 32.35
C LEU A 147 2.42 -5.32 33.06
N ASP A 148 1.75 -5.05 34.19
CA ASP A 148 1.93 -3.81 34.98
C ASP A 148 3.34 -3.71 35.58
N GLN A 149 4.01 -4.84 35.83
CA GLN A 149 5.37 -4.91 36.35
C GLN A 149 6.44 -4.90 35.26
N MET A 150 6.07 -4.96 33.98
CA MET A 150 6.97 -5.02 32.84
C MET A 150 7.39 -3.62 32.38
N THR A 151 8.61 -3.50 31.86
CA THR A 151 9.02 -2.34 31.06
C THR A 151 8.22 -2.27 29.77
N ASP A 152 8.16 -1.10 29.12
CA ASP A 152 7.47 -0.93 27.83
C ASP A 152 7.94 -1.94 26.79
N GLN A 153 9.25 -2.18 26.73
CA GLN A 153 9.84 -3.17 25.81
C GLN A 153 9.38 -4.60 26.11
N GLN A 154 9.29 -4.96 27.37
CA GLN A 154 8.79 -6.28 27.78
C GLN A 154 7.32 -6.44 27.46
N ARG A 155 6.50 -5.39 27.68
CA ARG A 155 5.08 -5.38 27.32
C ARG A 155 4.86 -5.59 25.83
N VAL A 156 5.63 -4.92 24.96
CA VAL A 156 5.58 -5.09 23.50
C VAL A 156 5.80 -6.55 23.11
N ILE A 157 6.83 -7.19 23.67
CA ILE A 157 7.11 -8.61 23.40
C ILE A 157 5.97 -9.49 23.92
N ARG A 158 5.50 -9.23 25.14
CA ARG A 158 4.45 -10.03 25.76
C ARG A 158 3.12 -9.96 25.01
N TYR A 159 2.69 -8.78 24.56
CA TYR A 159 1.50 -8.65 23.71
C TYR A 159 1.63 -9.44 22.41
N ALA A 160 2.80 -9.40 21.76
CA ALA A 160 3.04 -10.16 20.55
C ALA A 160 2.96 -11.68 20.77
N GLU A 161 3.39 -12.17 21.93
CA GLU A 161 3.27 -13.58 22.34
C GLU A 161 1.82 -13.97 22.59
N ILE A 162 1.10 -13.21 23.42
CA ILE A 162 -0.31 -13.47 23.81
C ILE A 162 -1.20 -13.53 22.57
N ALA A 163 -1.01 -12.63 21.63
CA ALA A 163 -1.82 -12.54 20.42
C ALA A 163 -1.31 -13.40 19.26
N ASP A 164 -0.30 -14.27 19.47
CA ASP A 164 0.32 -15.11 18.43
C ASP A 164 0.76 -14.33 17.17
N MET A 165 1.27 -13.12 17.36
CA MET A 165 1.64 -12.24 16.24
C MET A 165 2.88 -12.75 15.48
N GLY A 166 3.73 -13.56 16.11
CA GLY A 166 4.90 -14.18 15.47
C GLY A 166 4.50 -15.07 14.28
N PRO A 167 3.62 -16.06 14.44
CA PRO A 167 3.07 -16.86 13.33
C PRO A 167 2.40 -16.02 12.24
N MET A 168 1.69 -14.95 12.57
CA MET A 168 1.15 -14.02 11.57
C MET A 168 2.26 -13.39 10.72
N ALA A 169 3.31 -12.86 11.38
CA ALA A 169 4.43 -12.21 10.70
C ALA A 169 5.24 -13.19 9.83
N ALA A 170 5.36 -14.46 10.26
CA ALA A 170 6.06 -15.52 9.52
C ALA A 170 5.45 -15.77 8.13
N ARG A 171 4.14 -15.62 7.97
CA ARG A 171 3.44 -15.73 6.67
C ARG A 171 3.93 -14.70 5.65
N PHE A 172 4.49 -13.59 6.11
CA PHE A 172 5.03 -12.50 5.29
C PHE A 172 6.57 -12.47 5.26
N GLY A 173 7.21 -13.57 5.69
CA GLY A 173 8.65 -13.74 5.60
C GLY A 173 9.44 -13.18 6.79
N VAL A 174 8.77 -12.79 7.88
CA VAL A 174 9.43 -12.38 9.13
C VAL A 174 9.73 -13.63 9.95
N THR A 175 10.99 -14.08 9.93
CA THR A 175 11.42 -15.24 10.73
C THR A 175 11.27 -14.96 12.24
N PRO A 176 11.18 -16.00 13.10
CA PRO A 176 11.10 -15.80 14.56
C PRO A 176 12.26 -14.97 15.11
N ALA A 177 13.47 -15.18 14.63
CA ALA A 177 14.65 -14.40 15.02
C ALA A 177 14.49 -12.92 14.62
N ARG A 178 14.01 -12.67 13.40
CA ARG A 178 13.75 -11.30 12.92
C ARG A 178 12.61 -10.63 13.69
N ALA A 179 11.53 -11.34 13.98
CA ALA A 179 10.42 -10.84 14.80
C ALA A 179 10.92 -10.36 16.18
N LYS A 180 11.73 -11.20 16.85
CA LYS A 180 12.34 -10.84 18.14
C LYS A 180 13.20 -9.58 18.03
N GLN A 181 14.02 -9.47 16.98
CA GLN A 181 14.83 -8.26 16.74
C GLN A 181 13.97 -7.01 16.54
N CYS A 182 12.90 -7.11 15.74
CA CYS A 182 12.03 -5.97 15.45
C CYS A 182 11.23 -5.53 16.67
N LEU A 183 10.71 -6.47 17.47
CA LEU A 183 10.03 -6.16 18.72
C LEU A 183 10.97 -5.53 19.75
N ALA A 184 12.26 -5.86 19.70
CA ALA A 184 13.29 -5.32 20.60
C ALA A 184 14.00 -4.06 20.05
N ASP A 185 13.65 -3.58 18.85
CA ASP A 185 14.33 -2.45 18.21
C ASP A 185 13.87 -1.10 18.79
N PRO A 186 14.73 -0.40 19.56
CA PRO A 186 14.37 0.89 20.15
C PRO A 186 14.15 1.98 19.09
N LYS A 187 14.77 1.86 17.91
CA LYS A 187 14.56 2.81 16.80
C LYS A 187 13.20 2.63 16.14
N GLY A 188 12.76 1.38 15.96
CA GLY A 188 11.43 1.07 15.49
C GLY A 188 10.34 1.57 16.43
N LEU A 189 10.51 1.31 17.74
CA LEU A 189 9.65 1.81 18.80
C LEU A 189 9.56 3.34 18.79
N LYS A 190 10.72 4.01 18.84
CA LYS A 190 10.77 5.47 18.84
C LYS A 190 10.10 6.05 17.61
N ARG A 191 10.31 5.50 16.43
CA ARG A 191 9.67 5.96 15.19
C ARG A 191 8.15 5.94 15.27
N LEU A 192 7.58 4.86 15.79
CA LEU A 192 6.11 4.74 15.91
C LEU A 192 5.56 5.73 16.95
N LEU A 193 6.26 5.93 18.06
CA LEU A 193 5.88 6.93 19.06
C LEU A 193 5.99 8.36 18.51
N ASP A 194 7.06 8.68 17.78
CA ASP A 194 7.25 9.99 17.15
C ASP A 194 6.14 10.28 16.13
N MET A 195 5.75 9.27 15.32
CA MET A 195 4.65 9.40 14.35
C MET A 195 3.32 9.67 15.05
N THR A 196 3.03 8.96 16.14
CA THR A 196 1.84 9.17 16.95
C THR A 196 1.85 10.57 17.56
N GLN A 197 2.96 11.01 18.14
CA GLN A 197 3.09 12.35 18.70
C GLN A 197 2.92 13.45 17.64
N ALA A 198 3.51 13.26 16.46
CA ALA A 198 3.36 14.20 15.33
C ALA A 198 1.91 14.28 14.85
N ALA A 199 1.21 13.15 14.78
CA ALA A 199 -0.21 13.11 14.43
C ALA A 199 -1.07 13.89 15.44
N MET A 200 -0.89 13.63 16.73
CA MET A 200 -1.59 14.34 17.83
C MET A 200 -1.32 15.85 17.78
N SER A 201 -0.07 16.26 17.51
CA SER A 201 0.31 17.67 17.37
C SER A 201 -0.34 18.33 16.15
N ALA A 202 -0.74 17.56 15.14
CA ALA A 202 -1.50 18.00 13.98
C ALA A 202 -3.03 17.87 14.16
N ALA A 203 -3.50 17.75 15.41
CA ALA A 203 -4.91 17.57 15.80
C ALA A 203 -5.56 16.29 15.23
N VAL A 204 -4.76 15.24 14.98
CA VAL A 204 -5.27 13.92 14.61
C VAL A 204 -5.44 13.13 15.91
N ASP A 205 -6.68 12.99 16.39
CA ASP A 205 -7.03 12.43 17.70
C ASP A 205 -7.85 11.14 17.63
N HIS A 206 -8.19 10.68 16.41
CA HIS A 206 -8.96 9.45 16.19
C HIS A 206 -8.48 8.69 14.96
N THR A 207 -8.93 7.44 14.82
CA THR A 207 -8.62 6.56 13.66
C THR A 207 -9.89 5.90 13.14
N PRO A 208 -10.00 5.77 11.79
CA PRO A 208 -9.13 6.36 10.79
C PRO A 208 -9.36 7.87 10.66
N THR A 209 -8.30 8.64 10.40
CA THR A 209 -8.40 10.04 9.97
C THR A 209 -7.77 10.18 8.61
N PHE A 210 -8.49 10.79 7.67
CA PHE A 210 -8.04 10.94 6.29
C PHE A 210 -7.63 12.36 5.94
N PHE A 211 -6.58 12.46 5.11
CA PHE A 211 -6.16 13.72 4.51
C PHE A 211 -6.11 13.56 2.99
N ILE A 212 -6.67 14.53 2.28
CA ILE A 212 -6.55 14.66 0.82
C ILE A 212 -5.72 15.90 0.51
N ASN A 213 -4.57 15.71 -0.15
CA ASN A 213 -3.63 16.79 -0.49
C ASN A 213 -3.26 17.69 0.70
N GLY A 214 -3.08 17.09 1.88
CA GLY A 214 -2.71 17.80 3.12
C GLY A 214 -3.87 18.42 3.88
N LYS A 215 -5.11 18.36 3.38
CA LYS A 215 -6.31 18.82 4.07
C LYS A 215 -7.02 17.66 4.75
N MET A 216 -7.29 17.77 6.04
CA MET A 216 -8.10 16.80 6.80
C MET A 216 -9.51 16.73 6.22
N ILE A 217 -10.04 15.52 6.14
CA ILE A 217 -11.38 15.23 5.59
C ILE A 217 -12.23 14.66 6.71
N ASP A 218 -13.44 15.21 6.85
CA ASP A 218 -14.44 14.68 7.77
C ASP A 218 -15.12 13.45 7.16
N ALA A 219 -14.44 12.32 7.23
CA ALA A 219 -14.92 11.03 6.79
C ALA A 219 -14.15 9.91 7.51
N ALA A 220 -14.85 8.89 8.00
CA ALA A 220 -14.26 7.70 8.61
C ALA A 220 -14.62 6.40 7.86
N THR A 221 -15.46 6.49 6.83
CA THR A 221 -15.91 5.37 6.02
C THR A 221 -15.68 5.63 4.53
N TRP A 222 -15.76 4.57 3.72
CA TRP A 222 -15.61 4.69 2.27
C TRP A 222 -16.70 5.58 1.64
N GLU A 223 -17.93 5.46 2.10
CA GLU A 223 -19.07 6.22 1.59
C GLU A 223 -18.88 7.72 1.79
N GLY A 224 -18.25 8.13 2.90
CA GLY A 224 -17.90 9.52 3.16
C GLY A 224 -16.64 9.98 2.40
N LEU A 225 -15.66 9.09 2.22
CA LEU A 225 -14.37 9.41 1.61
C LEU A 225 -14.44 9.48 0.07
N GLU A 226 -15.13 8.55 -0.59
CA GLU A 226 -15.14 8.46 -2.05
C GLU A 226 -15.63 9.75 -2.74
N PRO A 227 -16.74 10.40 -2.29
CA PRO A 227 -17.17 11.67 -2.88
C PRO A 227 -16.10 12.77 -2.78
N GLN A 228 -15.34 12.82 -1.70
CA GLN A 228 -14.24 13.77 -1.51
C GLN A 228 -13.06 13.48 -2.46
N LEU A 229 -12.74 12.20 -2.70
CA LEU A 229 -11.74 11.81 -3.70
C LEU A 229 -12.19 12.20 -5.11
N LYS A 230 -13.44 11.95 -5.48
CA LYS A 230 -14.01 12.36 -6.77
C LYS A 230 -13.92 13.86 -6.96
N SER A 231 -14.32 14.62 -5.95
CA SER A 231 -14.23 16.09 -5.96
C SER A 231 -12.78 16.57 -6.15
N ALA A 232 -11.81 15.98 -5.42
CA ALA A 232 -10.39 16.32 -5.54
C ALA A 232 -9.81 15.97 -6.92
N LEU A 233 -10.36 14.96 -7.58
CA LEU A 233 -10.00 14.58 -8.95
C LEU A 233 -10.68 15.48 -10.02
N GLY A 234 -11.65 16.34 -9.64
CA GLY A 234 -12.45 17.14 -10.55
C GLY A 234 -13.53 16.33 -11.26
N GLU A 235 -13.93 15.20 -10.72
CA GLU A 235 -15.02 14.38 -11.21
C GLU A 235 -16.34 14.92 -10.63
N ARG A 236 -17.32 15.16 -11.47
CA ARG A 236 -18.67 15.49 -11.02
C ARG A 236 -19.32 14.22 -10.46
N GLY A 237 -19.86 14.30 -9.27
CA GLY A 237 -20.64 13.24 -8.62
C GLY A 237 -21.96 12.94 -9.35
#